data_78bc4c86c5e7918ee3fdfa20d0b4f761
#
_entry.id   78bc4c86c5e7918ee3fdfa20d0b4f761
#
_cell.length_a   1.000
_cell.length_b   1.000
_cell.length_c   1.000
_cell.angle_alpha   90.00
_cell.angle_beta   90.00
_cell.angle_gamma   90.00
#
_symmetry.space_group_name_H-M   'P 1'
#
loop_
_entity.id
_entity.type
_entity.pdbx_description
1 polymer ?
#
loop_
_entity_poly.entity_id
_entity_poly.type
_entity_poly.pdbx_seq_one_letter_code
_entity_poly.pdbx_strand_id
1 'polypeptide(L)'
;LQLKQAEDQIASSNSKPKNFVANTWQGQEVIPFDSIYFFKSDHKYLTIIHKNGETLSDQTLKDLEKTYPELLIRVHRNTLVNKVCIGSLLKDQDGHYSVKIKHSEHHVPVSRRHTSDIKAFLATL
;
A
#
# COMPACT_ATOMS: atom_id res chain seq x y z
N LEU A 1 -26.44 -17.40 -8.88
CA LEU A 1 -25.90 -17.47 -8.74
C LEU A 1 -25.22 -17.41 -8.72
N GLN A 2 -25.14 -17.16 -8.71
CA GLN A 2 -24.48 -17.20 -8.49
C GLN A 2 -23.68 -17.02 -8.60
N LEU A 3 -23.67 -16.70 -8.53
CA LEU A 3 -22.85 -16.72 -8.37
C LEU A 3 -22.20 -16.51 -8.33
N LYS A 4 -22.19 -16.15 -8.24
CA LYS A 4 -21.50 -16.16 -7.90
C LYS A 4 -21.05 -16.01 -7.41
N GLN A 5 -21.19 -15.84 -7.16
CA GLN A 5 -20.71 -15.98 -6.48
C GLN A 5 -20.05 -16.28 -6.23
N ALA A 6 -20.22 -16.46 -6.27
CA ALA A 6 -19.58 -17.00 -5.98
C ALA A 6 -18.60 -17.11 -6.27
N GLU A 7 -18.53 -17.01 -6.53
CA GLU A 7 -17.66 -17.32 -6.78
C GLU A 7 -16.86 -16.89 -6.72
N ASP A 8 -17.25 -16.37 -6.57
CA ASP A 8 -16.49 -16.17 -6.18
C ASP A 8 -16.09 -16.18 -5.32
N GLN A 9 -16.34 -16.34 -4.89
CA GLN A 9 -15.83 -16.60 -3.92
C GLN A 9 -15.03 -17.48 -3.66
N ILE A 10 -15.21 -18.02 -4.12
CA ILE A 10 -14.37 -18.88 -3.89
C ILE A 10 -13.10 -18.87 -3.95
N ALA A 11 -12.89 -19.17 -4.25
CA ALA A 11 -11.56 -19.15 -4.30
C ALA A 11 -10.97 -18.12 -3.68
N SER A 12 -11.66 -17.52 -3.35
CA SER A 12 -11.21 -16.38 -2.90
C SER A 12 -10.45 -16.31 -1.68
N SER A 13 -10.39 -17.28 -0.94
CA SER A 13 -9.66 -17.22 0.30
C SER A 13 -8.19 -16.96 0.12
N ASN A 14 -7.61 -17.43 -0.97
CA ASN A 14 -6.21 -17.22 -1.25
C ASN A 14 -5.98 -16.17 -2.31
N SER A 15 -7.03 -15.60 -2.82
CA SER A 15 -6.92 -14.60 -3.86
C SER A 15 -6.65 -13.24 -3.27
N LYS A 16 -5.72 -12.51 -3.85
CA LYS A 16 -5.50 -11.15 -3.47
C LYS A 16 -6.51 -10.26 -4.18
N PRO A 17 -7.01 -9.23 -3.52
CA PRO A 17 -7.92 -8.29 -4.18
C PRO A 17 -7.22 -7.67 -5.38
N LYS A 18 -7.95 -7.54 -6.47
CA LYS A 18 -7.39 -6.91 -7.66
C LYS A 18 -7.52 -5.41 -7.63
N ASN A 19 -8.54 -4.92 -6.94
CA ASN A 19 -8.86 -3.52 -6.93
C ASN A 19 -9.05 -2.99 -5.53
N PHE A 20 -8.67 -1.75 -5.36
CA PHE A 20 -8.91 -1.01 -4.13
C PHE A 20 -10.03 -0.01 -4.39
N VAL A 21 -10.99 0.07 -3.48
CA VAL A 21 -12.07 1.03 -3.59
C VAL A 21 -11.77 2.18 -2.66
N ALA A 22 -11.49 3.33 -3.24
CA ALA A 22 -11.19 4.55 -2.49
C ALA A 22 -12.47 5.32 -2.24
N ASN A 23 -12.74 5.66 -0.99
CA ASN A 23 -13.88 6.49 -0.64
C ASN A 23 -13.47 7.94 -0.76
N THR A 24 -14.05 8.64 -1.71
CA THR A 24 -13.77 10.06 -1.95
C THR A 24 -15.02 10.88 -1.69
N TRP A 25 -14.90 12.20 -1.66
CA TRP A 25 -16.06 13.04 -1.45
C TRP A 25 -17.02 13.04 -2.63
N GLN A 26 -16.57 12.58 -3.79
CA GLN A 26 -17.43 12.48 -4.96
C GLN A 26 -18.04 11.09 -5.12
N GLY A 27 -17.75 10.18 -4.19
CA GLY A 27 -18.24 8.83 -4.25
C GLY A 27 -17.16 7.82 -4.02
N GLN A 28 -17.09 6.82 -4.87
CA GLN A 28 -16.09 5.77 -4.78
C GLN A 28 -15.33 5.66 -6.09
N GLU A 29 -14.02 5.48 -5.97
CA GLU A 29 -13.16 5.30 -7.13
C GLU A 29 -12.46 3.96 -7.02
N VAL A 30 -12.50 3.17 -8.10
CA VAL A 30 -11.85 1.86 -8.12
C VAL A 30 -10.46 2.01 -8.71
N ILE A 31 -9.45 1.59 -7.97
CA ILE A 31 -8.05 1.71 -8.37
C ILE A 31 -7.43 0.33 -8.34
N PRO A 32 -6.87 -0.15 -9.47
CA PRO A 32 -6.20 -1.45 -9.46
C PRO A 32 -5.05 -1.45 -8.46
N PHE A 33 -4.96 -2.48 -7.61
CA PHE A 33 -3.89 -2.57 -6.64
C PHE A 33 -2.51 -2.54 -7.30
N ASP A 34 -2.39 -3.13 -8.48
CA ASP A 34 -1.12 -3.16 -9.19
C ASP A 34 -0.61 -1.76 -9.54
N SER A 35 -1.49 -0.78 -9.58
CA SER A 35 -1.11 0.58 -9.91
C SER A 35 -0.86 1.44 -8.67
N ILE A 36 -1.19 0.93 -7.48
CA ILE A 36 -1.01 1.68 -6.24
C ILE A 36 0.40 1.49 -5.72
N TYR A 37 1.08 2.59 -5.46
CA TYR A 37 2.43 2.56 -4.92
C TYR A 37 2.43 2.61 -3.40
N PHE A 38 1.80 3.62 -2.83
CA PHE A 38 1.72 3.74 -1.38
C PHE A 38 0.58 4.66 -0.96
N PHE A 39 0.29 4.61 0.34
CA PHE A 39 -0.75 5.42 0.96
C PHE A 39 -0.10 6.29 2.01
N LYS A 40 -0.44 7.54 2.04
CA LYS A 40 0.12 8.49 2.99
C LYS A 40 -1.00 9.24 3.70
N SER A 41 -0.93 9.27 5.02
CA SER A 41 -1.89 10.02 5.83
C SER A 41 -1.36 11.43 6.04
N ASP A 42 -2.20 12.42 5.77
CA ASP A 42 -1.82 13.81 5.94
C ASP A 42 -2.99 14.55 6.57
N HIS A 43 -2.86 14.85 7.84
CA HIS A 43 -3.88 15.55 8.64
C HIS A 43 -5.25 14.86 8.55
N LYS A 44 -6.09 15.31 7.63
CA LYS A 44 -7.47 14.84 7.53
C LYS A 44 -7.70 13.83 6.42
N TYR A 45 -6.73 13.71 5.53
CA TYR A 45 -6.95 12.92 4.33
C TYR A 45 -5.92 11.85 4.16
N LEU A 46 -6.35 10.78 3.52
CA LEU A 46 -5.46 9.74 3.04
C LEU A 46 -5.17 10.05 1.58
N THR A 47 -3.88 10.09 1.22
CA THR A 47 -3.48 10.26 -0.16
C THR A 47 -3.04 8.93 -0.70
N ILE A 48 -3.63 8.52 -1.80
CA ILE A 48 -3.29 7.27 -2.47
C ILE A 48 -2.44 7.63 -3.69
N ILE A 49 -1.17 7.28 -3.64
CA ILE A 49 -0.24 7.56 -4.73
C ILE A 49 -0.20 6.35 -5.65
N HIS A 50 -0.60 6.56 -6.90
CA HIS A 50 -0.70 5.47 -7.86
C HIS A 50 -0.15 5.91 -9.21
N LYS A 51 -0.14 4.97 -10.13
CA LYS A 51 0.48 5.16 -11.44
C LYS A 51 -0.07 6.37 -12.20
N ASN A 52 -1.34 6.66 -12.02
CA ASN A 52 -2.01 7.75 -12.73
C ASN A 52 -2.10 9.06 -11.93
N GLY A 53 -1.44 9.12 -10.78
CA GLY A 53 -1.44 10.33 -9.97
C GLY A 53 -1.80 10.07 -8.52
N GLU A 54 -2.65 10.91 -7.97
CA GLU A 54 -3.04 10.85 -6.57
C GLU A 54 -4.55 10.89 -6.42
N THR A 55 -5.05 10.16 -5.44
CA THR A 55 -6.47 10.18 -5.10
C THR A 55 -6.58 10.44 -3.61
N LEU A 56 -7.45 11.34 -3.21
CA LEU A 56 -7.69 11.64 -1.80
C LEU A 56 -8.87 10.83 -1.30
N SER A 57 -8.75 10.30 -0.10
CA SER A 57 -9.77 9.46 0.51
C SER A 57 -9.96 9.84 1.96
N ASP A 58 -11.10 9.49 2.53
CA ASP A 58 -11.37 9.70 3.95
C ASP A 58 -11.05 8.48 4.80
N GLN A 59 -10.49 7.45 4.19
CA GLN A 59 -10.11 6.23 4.90
C GLN A 59 -8.85 6.46 5.74
N THR A 60 -8.57 5.55 6.67
CA THR A 60 -7.40 5.69 7.53
C THR A 60 -6.39 4.58 7.26
N LEU A 61 -5.12 4.85 7.59
CA LEU A 61 -4.08 3.85 7.45
C LEU A 61 -4.37 2.64 8.33
N LYS A 62 -4.91 2.88 9.51
CA LYS A 62 -5.23 1.81 10.44
C LYS A 62 -6.25 0.85 9.84
N ASP A 63 -7.28 1.39 9.18
CA ASP A 63 -8.27 0.57 8.52
C ASP A 63 -7.67 -0.24 7.38
N LEU A 64 -6.78 0.38 6.60
CA LEU A 64 -6.12 -0.30 5.49
C LEU A 64 -5.21 -1.41 5.97
N GLU A 65 -4.46 -1.13 7.02
CA GLU A 65 -3.56 -2.11 7.61
C GLU A 65 -4.31 -3.33 8.11
N LYS A 66 -5.48 -3.09 8.68
CA LYS A 66 -6.33 -4.14 9.20
C LYS A 66 -7.00 -4.94 8.09
N THR A 67 -7.39 -4.26 7.02
CA THR A 67 -8.10 -4.91 5.91
C THR A 67 -7.16 -5.65 4.97
N TYR A 68 -5.96 -5.10 4.75
CA TYR A 68 -5.02 -5.65 3.79
C TYR A 68 -3.64 -5.93 4.40
N PRO A 69 -3.58 -6.73 5.49
CA PRO A 69 -2.31 -6.94 6.18
C PRO A 69 -1.26 -7.67 5.34
N GLU A 70 -1.70 -8.44 4.35
CA GLU A 70 -0.79 -9.20 3.51
C GLU A 70 -0.31 -8.44 2.28
N LEU A 71 -0.99 -7.35 1.94
CA LEU A 71 -0.66 -6.57 0.75
C LEU A 71 0.13 -5.32 1.07
N LEU A 72 -0.02 -4.79 2.27
CA LEU A 72 0.57 -3.51 2.66
C LEU A 72 1.53 -3.69 3.81
N ILE A 73 2.56 -2.86 3.83
CA ILE A 73 3.53 -2.89 4.93
C ILE A 73 3.75 -1.46 5.41
N ARG A 74 3.75 -1.29 6.72
CA ARG A 74 3.95 0.01 7.33
C ARG A 74 5.44 0.36 7.27
N VAL A 75 5.77 1.52 6.71
CA VAL A 75 7.15 1.99 6.65
C VAL A 75 7.38 3.21 7.53
N HIS A 76 6.29 3.89 7.88
CA HIS A 76 6.34 5.09 8.69
C HIS A 76 5.01 5.20 9.41
N ARG A 77 4.97 5.98 10.50
CA ARG A 77 3.72 6.12 11.24
C ARG A 77 2.57 6.63 10.36
N ASN A 78 2.90 7.32 9.28
CA ASN A 78 1.87 7.88 8.41
C ASN A 78 1.93 7.33 6.97
N THR A 79 2.61 6.21 6.75
CA THR A 79 2.76 5.68 5.38
C THR A 79 2.69 4.16 5.35
N LEU A 80 1.86 3.64 4.45
CA LEU A 80 1.78 2.22 4.11
C LEU A 80 2.21 2.06 2.66
N VAL A 81 3.04 1.06 2.39
CA VAL A 81 3.52 0.80 1.02
C VAL A 81 2.96 -0.51 0.53
N ASN A 82 2.61 -0.55 -0.74
CA ASN A 82 2.19 -1.78 -1.40
C ASN A 82 3.41 -2.68 -1.54
N LYS A 83 3.37 -3.85 -0.92
CA LYS A 83 4.52 -4.76 -0.87
C LYS A 83 5.10 -5.10 -2.24
N VAL A 84 4.24 -5.28 -3.22
CA VAL A 84 4.71 -5.66 -4.56
C VAL A 84 5.42 -4.51 -5.28
N CYS A 85 5.30 -3.30 -4.77
CA CYS A 85 5.93 -2.13 -5.38
C CYS A 85 7.27 -1.78 -4.75
N ILE A 86 7.72 -2.53 -3.75
CA ILE A 86 9.00 -2.26 -3.10
C ILE A 86 10.13 -2.75 -4.01
N GLY A 87 10.93 -1.81 -4.50
CA GLY A 87 12.05 -2.15 -5.38
C GLY A 87 13.34 -2.39 -4.61
N SER A 88 13.63 -1.53 -3.66
CA SER A 88 14.85 -1.68 -2.87
C SER A 88 14.75 -0.86 -1.59
N LEU A 89 15.57 -1.24 -0.62
CA LEU A 89 15.73 -0.48 0.62
C LEU A 89 17.09 0.21 0.54
N LEU A 90 17.08 1.52 0.61
CA LEU A 90 18.27 2.33 0.46
C LEU A 90 18.63 3.00 1.77
N LYS A 91 19.93 3.19 1.98
CA LYS A 91 20.44 3.84 3.17
C LYS A 91 21.30 5.04 2.70
N ASP A 92 21.03 6.22 3.26
CA ASP A 92 21.80 7.38 2.89
C ASP A 92 23.03 7.55 3.78
N GLN A 93 23.78 8.63 3.58
CA GLN A 93 25.02 8.88 4.32
C GLN A 93 24.78 9.09 5.81
N ASP A 94 23.59 9.56 6.16
CA ASP A 94 23.25 9.81 7.56
C ASP A 94 22.66 8.58 8.26
N GLY A 95 22.56 7.48 7.54
CA GLY A 95 22.02 6.26 8.09
C GLY A 95 20.51 6.16 8.04
N HIS A 96 19.86 7.04 7.31
CA HIS A 96 18.41 7.00 7.15
C HIS A 96 18.04 6.06 6.02
N TYR A 97 16.96 5.31 6.21
CA TYR A 97 16.50 4.35 5.22
C TYR A 97 15.31 4.89 4.44
N SER A 98 15.21 4.48 3.19
CA SER A 98 14.05 4.76 2.36
C SER A 98 13.81 3.56 1.45
N VAL A 99 12.56 3.44 1.01
CA VAL A 99 12.15 2.41 0.06
C VAL A 99 12.01 3.05 -1.30
N LYS A 100 12.66 2.48 -2.29
CA LYS A 100 12.46 2.93 -3.66
C LYS A 100 11.31 2.14 -4.27
N ILE A 101 10.37 2.85 -4.87
CA ILE A 101 9.19 2.23 -5.48
C ILE A 101 9.54 1.77 -6.90
N LYS A 102 9.18 0.52 -7.22
CA LYS A 102 9.43 -0.04 -8.55
C LYS A 102 8.75 0.79 -9.63
N HIS A 103 9.43 0.95 -10.74
CA HIS A 103 8.89 1.62 -11.92
C HIS A 103 8.45 3.06 -11.66
N SER A 104 9.09 3.69 -10.68
CA SER A 104 8.71 5.03 -10.26
C SER A 104 9.94 5.76 -9.73
N GLU A 105 9.87 7.08 -9.71
CA GLU A 105 10.90 7.90 -9.11
C GLU A 105 10.67 8.12 -7.63
N HIS A 106 9.58 7.59 -7.08
CA HIS A 106 9.24 7.81 -5.67
C HIS A 106 10.18 7.08 -4.72
N HIS A 107 10.56 7.79 -3.67
CA HIS A 107 11.29 7.22 -2.54
C HIS A 107 10.47 7.53 -1.30
N VAL A 108 10.24 6.53 -0.47
CA VAL A 108 9.43 6.67 0.73
C VAL A 108 10.31 6.47 1.95
N PRO A 109 10.37 7.45 2.86
CA PRO A 109 11.21 7.30 4.06
C PRO A 109 10.70 6.19 4.95
N VAL A 110 11.63 5.46 5.57
CA VAL A 110 11.33 4.38 6.48
C VAL A 110 11.82 4.79 7.86
N SER A 111 10.92 4.77 8.85
CA SER A 111 11.32 5.10 10.21
C SER A 111 12.17 3.97 10.79
N ARG A 112 12.99 4.31 11.79
CA ARG A 112 13.84 3.31 12.44
C ARG A 112 13.02 2.15 12.98
N ARG A 113 11.86 2.47 13.52
CA ARG A 113 10.98 1.47 14.09
C ARG A 113 10.56 0.41 13.09
N HIS A 114 10.44 0.77 11.83
CA HIS A 114 9.93 -0.13 10.80
C HIS A 114 11.00 -0.72 9.89
N THR A 115 12.25 -0.32 10.08
CA THR A 115 13.33 -0.79 9.21
C THR A 115 13.52 -2.30 9.30
N SER A 116 13.46 -2.87 10.49
CA SER A 116 13.63 -4.31 10.65
C SER A 116 12.51 -5.08 9.98
N ASP A 117 11.29 -4.54 10.00
CA ASP A 117 10.16 -5.19 9.34
C ASP A 117 10.36 -5.24 7.83
N ILE A 118 10.88 -4.16 7.26
CA ILE A 118 11.15 -4.11 5.83
C ILE A 118 12.25 -5.09 5.46
N LYS A 119 13.31 -5.14 6.26
CA LYS A 119 14.40 -6.08 6.01
C LYS A 119 13.92 -7.53 6.09
N ALA A 120 13.06 -7.81 7.07
CA ALA A 120 12.49 -9.16 7.21
C ALA A 120 11.63 -9.50 6.00
N PHE A 121 10.83 -8.56 5.52
CA PHE A 121 10.01 -8.78 4.35
C PHE A 121 10.87 -9.07 3.12
N LEU A 122 11.91 -8.26 2.90
CA LEU A 122 12.79 -8.45 1.74
C LEU A 122 13.51 -9.79 1.79
N ALA A 123 13.80 -10.28 2.98
CA ALA A 123 14.46 -11.58 3.12
C ALA A 123 13.57 -12.74 2.71
N THR A 124 12.25 -12.53 2.60
CA THR A 124 11.33 -13.58 2.17
C THR A 124 11.15 -13.65 0.66
N LEU A 125 11.73 -12.72 -0.08
CA LEU A 125 11.55 -12.66 -1.53
C LEU A 125 12.48 -13.60 -2.28
#